data_8ac9f6e1890aa6d3f02fba8624caebf4
#
_entry.id   8ac9f6e1890aa6d3f02fba8624caebf4
#
_cell.length_a   1.000
_cell.length_b   1.000
_cell.length_c   1.000
_cell.angle_alpha   90.00
_cell.angle_beta   90.00
_cell.angle_gamma   90.00
#
_symmetry.space_group_name_H-M   'P 1'
#
loop_
_entity.id
_entity.type
_entity.pdbx_description
1 polymer ?
#
loop_
_entity_poly.entity_id
_entity_poly.type
_entity_poly.pdbx_seq_one_letter_code
_entity_poly.pdbx_strand_id
1 'polypeptide(L)'
;MIKEPTFKSRDERLEWIYAHKNDLISMKKMQVKHADACGGFLILPENNEIIKGIDGVRPFNSFKSGQIGVSAVINTTNILDSHGDVHLDNLWNKSLKETKFVYLNNNHKRDFENIISNKVEAYVVNTTFKALGYNFDGTTQALVFNAIIDEKSPYDNDKKTPLYDAYKSGNINNHSVEMRYKDILLGINDKRYPENKEIFDTYIKYAKNVTPDMYDEIDDVWFVKQAHVMGGAAVLHGSNAYTPTLEVEQSQDIQNSEKGIHQEQPFDIEKFKNLLF
;
A
#
# COMPACT_ATOMS: atom_id res chain seq x y z
N MET A 1 24.51 -12.24 10.11
CA MET A 1 23.43 -12.26 9.11
C MET A 1 23.84 -13.24 8.02
N ILE A 2 23.06 -14.30 7.78
CA ILE A 2 23.33 -15.24 6.68
C ILE A 2 23.13 -14.46 5.38
N LYS A 3 24.12 -14.53 4.48
CA LYS A 3 24.04 -13.92 3.15
C LYS A 3 23.68 -15.03 2.18
N GLU A 4 22.65 -14.83 1.38
CA GLU A 4 22.28 -15.75 0.32
C GLU A 4 23.42 -15.82 -0.70
N PRO A 5 23.94 -17.04 -0.99
CA PRO A 5 24.98 -17.22 -1.98
C PRO A 5 24.42 -17.13 -3.41
N THR A 6 25.30 -17.10 -4.39
CA THR A 6 24.91 -17.28 -5.79
C THR A 6 24.79 -18.76 -6.08
N PHE A 7 23.65 -19.20 -6.61
CA PHE A 7 23.38 -20.60 -6.93
C PHE A 7 23.60 -20.88 -8.42
N LYS A 8 24.02 -22.11 -8.73
CA LYS A 8 24.22 -22.58 -10.11
C LYS A 8 22.96 -23.22 -10.69
N SER A 9 22.02 -23.62 -9.83
CA SER A 9 20.78 -24.25 -10.23
C SER A 9 19.65 -23.93 -9.24
N ARG A 10 18.40 -24.13 -9.68
CA ARG A 10 17.20 -24.15 -8.85
C ARG A 10 17.33 -25.11 -7.67
N ASP A 11 17.82 -26.32 -7.93
CA ASP A 11 17.94 -27.36 -6.92
C ASP A 11 18.90 -26.97 -5.80
N GLU A 12 20.06 -26.42 -6.13
CA GLU A 12 21.03 -25.94 -5.16
C GLU A 12 20.42 -24.80 -4.29
N ARG A 13 19.65 -23.91 -4.92
CA ARG A 13 18.95 -22.83 -4.21
C ARG A 13 17.91 -23.37 -3.23
N LEU A 14 17.05 -24.29 -3.65
CA LEU A 14 16.01 -24.86 -2.79
C LEU A 14 16.59 -25.70 -1.65
N GLU A 15 17.64 -26.46 -1.90
CA GLU A 15 18.35 -27.21 -0.85
C GLU A 15 18.93 -26.25 0.22
N TRP A 16 19.56 -25.16 -0.22
CA TRP A 16 20.09 -24.15 0.69
C TRP A 16 18.98 -23.46 1.50
N ILE A 17 17.89 -23.05 0.85
CA ILE A 17 16.74 -22.42 1.52
C ILE A 17 16.16 -23.37 2.58
N TYR A 18 15.97 -24.64 2.23
CA TYR A 18 15.46 -25.64 3.16
C TYR A 18 16.39 -25.86 4.36
N ALA A 19 17.69 -26.00 4.11
CA ALA A 19 18.69 -26.19 5.16
C ALA A 19 18.76 -25.01 6.14
N HIS A 20 18.53 -23.78 5.64
CA HIS A 20 18.61 -22.55 6.45
C HIS A 20 17.25 -21.96 6.82
N LYS A 21 16.14 -22.71 6.65
CA LYS A 21 14.77 -22.18 6.79
C LYS A 21 14.53 -21.45 8.12
N ASN A 22 15.02 -21.99 9.25
CA ASN A 22 14.81 -21.39 10.56
C ASN A 22 15.56 -20.09 10.75
N ASP A 23 16.74 -19.99 10.20
CA ASP A 23 17.55 -18.76 10.22
C ASP A 23 16.93 -17.69 9.33
N LEU A 24 16.46 -18.06 8.15
CA LEU A 24 15.76 -17.18 7.21
C LEU A 24 14.45 -16.64 7.82
N ILE A 25 13.65 -17.51 8.49
CA ILE A 25 12.47 -17.11 9.25
C ILE A 25 12.85 -16.10 10.34
N SER A 26 13.89 -16.37 11.09
CA SER A 26 14.35 -15.48 12.16
C SER A 26 14.81 -14.15 11.62
N MET A 27 15.56 -14.13 10.53
CA MET A 27 16.00 -12.90 9.84
C MET A 27 14.82 -12.08 9.33
N LYS A 28 13.85 -12.71 8.63
CA LYS A 28 12.64 -12.01 8.14
C LYS A 28 11.84 -11.39 9.29
N LYS A 29 11.76 -12.04 10.46
CA LYS A 29 11.07 -11.52 11.66
C LYS A 29 11.82 -10.37 12.34
N MET A 30 13.15 -10.33 12.25
CA MET A 30 13.97 -9.27 12.85
C MET A 30 13.96 -7.99 12.03
N GLN A 31 13.83 -8.10 10.71
CA GLN A 31 13.86 -6.95 9.81
C GLN A 31 12.56 -6.15 9.88
N VAL A 32 12.70 -4.83 9.76
CA VAL A 32 11.57 -3.98 9.37
C VAL A 32 11.47 -4.09 7.86
N LYS A 33 10.33 -4.57 7.38
CA LYS A 33 10.03 -4.63 5.96
C LYS A 33 9.53 -3.27 5.49
N HIS A 34 10.19 -2.77 4.46
CA HIS A 34 9.70 -1.72 3.59
C HIS A 34 9.27 -2.42 2.31
N ALA A 35 8.01 -2.31 1.98
CA ALA A 35 7.47 -3.01 0.82
C ALA A 35 7.76 -2.23 -0.48
N ASP A 36 9.03 -1.92 -0.75
CA ASP A 36 9.47 -1.31 -2.00
C ASP A 36 9.57 -2.38 -3.11
N ALA A 37 9.21 -2.03 -4.34
CA ALA A 37 9.28 -2.97 -5.45
C ALA A 37 10.72 -3.39 -5.74
N CYS A 38 10.99 -4.68 -5.67
CA CYS A 38 12.21 -5.30 -6.18
C CYS A 38 11.91 -5.85 -7.56
N GLY A 39 12.42 -5.21 -8.62
CA GLY A 39 12.54 -5.67 -10.00
C GLY A 39 11.73 -6.90 -10.42
N GLY A 40 10.42 -6.84 -10.43
CA GLY A 40 9.48 -7.87 -10.82
C GLY A 40 8.22 -7.19 -11.34
N PHE A 41 7.33 -7.90 -11.98
CA PHE A 41 6.17 -7.41 -12.69
C PHE A 41 5.47 -6.22 -12.00
N LEU A 42 5.64 -5.03 -12.57
CA LEU A 42 4.85 -3.84 -12.25
C LEU A 42 3.47 -4.02 -12.88
N ILE A 43 2.48 -4.41 -12.09
CA ILE A 43 1.08 -4.26 -12.49
C ILE A 43 0.69 -2.85 -12.08
N LEU A 44 0.69 -1.94 -13.06
CA LEU A 44 0.13 -0.61 -12.85
C LEU A 44 -1.40 -0.73 -12.80
N PRO A 45 -2.09 0.02 -11.92
CA PRO A 45 -3.54 0.13 -12.02
C PRO A 45 -3.90 0.67 -13.40
N GLU A 46 -4.93 0.10 -14.04
CA GLU A 46 -5.39 0.53 -15.37
C GLU A 46 -5.84 2.00 -15.39
N ASN A 47 -6.20 2.56 -14.23
CA ASN A 47 -6.59 3.94 -14.06
C ASN A 47 -5.91 4.55 -12.83
N ASN A 48 -5.30 5.72 -13.01
CA ASN A 48 -4.78 6.56 -11.91
C ASN A 48 -5.89 7.36 -11.18
N GLU A 49 -7.15 6.93 -11.28
CA GLU A 49 -8.26 7.62 -10.65
C GLU A 49 -8.42 7.22 -9.19
N ILE A 50 -8.77 8.20 -8.35
CA ILE A 50 -9.13 7.95 -6.96
C ILE A 50 -10.40 7.10 -6.92
N ILE A 51 -10.33 5.95 -6.26
CA ILE A 51 -11.43 5.00 -6.16
C ILE A 51 -12.34 5.41 -5.01
N LYS A 52 -13.57 5.78 -5.30
CA LYS A 52 -14.56 6.23 -4.32
C LYS A 52 -15.62 5.18 -4.02
N GLY A 53 -16.21 5.28 -2.82
CA GLY A 53 -17.41 4.51 -2.47
C GLY A 53 -17.15 3.05 -2.11
N ILE A 54 -15.99 2.72 -1.59
CA ILE A 54 -15.72 1.38 -1.06
C ILE A 54 -16.43 1.23 0.29
N ASP A 55 -17.28 0.21 0.39
CA ASP A 55 -17.98 -0.11 1.62
C ASP A 55 -16.98 -0.38 2.77
N GLY A 56 -17.25 0.22 3.93
CA GLY A 56 -16.43 0.06 5.13
C GLY A 56 -15.29 1.08 5.27
N VAL A 57 -15.06 1.94 4.28
CA VAL A 57 -14.18 3.09 4.43
C VAL A 57 -14.86 4.08 5.38
N ARG A 58 -14.14 4.51 6.41
CA ARG A 58 -14.66 5.38 7.45
C ARG A 58 -14.60 6.83 6.99
N PRO A 59 -15.71 7.61 7.13
CA PRO A 59 -15.69 9.02 6.81
C PRO A 59 -14.83 9.80 7.81
N PHE A 60 -14.32 10.95 7.39
CA PHE A 60 -13.69 11.90 8.29
C PHE A 60 -14.73 12.69 9.06
N ASN A 61 -14.49 12.98 10.34
CA ASN A 61 -15.45 13.72 11.17
C ASN A 61 -15.43 15.22 10.89
N SER A 62 -14.27 15.82 10.71
CA SER A 62 -14.13 17.27 10.44
C SER A 62 -12.69 17.61 10.07
N PHE A 63 -12.53 18.70 9.34
CA PHE A 63 -11.23 19.30 8.98
C PHE A 63 -11.19 20.76 9.45
N LYS A 64 -9.99 21.21 9.80
CA LYS A 64 -9.69 22.63 9.98
C LYS A 64 -9.25 23.21 8.62
N SER A 65 -9.30 24.53 8.48
CA SER A 65 -8.68 25.20 7.33
C SER A 65 -7.21 24.79 7.20
N GLY A 66 -6.76 24.50 5.97
CA GLY A 66 -5.41 23.99 5.70
C GLY A 66 -5.22 22.51 6.00
N GLN A 67 -6.29 21.73 6.22
CA GLN A 67 -6.23 20.28 6.37
C GLN A 67 -6.92 19.58 5.20
N ILE A 68 -6.38 18.42 4.83
CA ILE A 68 -7.05 17.46 3.96
C ILE A 68 -7.12 16.10 4.64
N GLY A 69 -8.18 15.33 4.35
CA GLY A 69 -8.32 13.94 4.74
C GLY A 69 -7.96 13.04 3.57
N VAL A 70 -7.15 12.02 3.82
CA VAL A 70 -6.74 11.04 2.81
C VAL A 70 -7.01 9.65 3.32
N SER A 71 -7.87 8.90 2.63
CA SER A 71 -8.06 7.46 2.83
C SER A 71 -7.22 6.70 1.81
N ALA A 72 -6.25 5.93 2.28
CA ALA A 72 -5.32 5.21 1.43
C ALA A 72 -5.21 3.73 1.84
N VAL A 73 -5.22 2.82 0.87
CA VAL A 73 -4.85 1.42 1.09
C VAL A 73 -3.33 1.34 1.23
N ILE A 74 -2.86 0.81 2.34
CA ILE A 74 -1.43 0.69 2.64
C ILE A 74 -0.91 -0.71 2.36
N ASN A 75 -1.79 -1.71 2.43
CA ASN A 75 -1.49 -3.09 2.10
C ASN A 75 -2.79 -3.83 1.76
N THR A 76 -2.71 -4.80 0.87
CA THR A 76 -3.76 -5.78 0.59
C THR A 76 -3.27 -7.19 0.89
N THR A 77 -4.17 -8.06 1.37
CA THR A 77 -3.91 -9.49 1.55
C THR A 77 -4.19 -10.28 0.28
N ASN A 78 -3.85 -11.54 0.29
CA ASN A 78 -4.23 -12.51 -0.74
C ASN A 78 -3.66 -12.21 -2.13
N ILE A 79 -2.46 -11.65 -2.18
CA ILE A 79 -1.65 -11.53 -3.39
C ILE A 79 -0.22 -12.00 -3.13
N LEU A 80 0.44 -12.51 -4.16
CA LEU A 80 1.88 -12.72 -4.19
C LEU A 80 2.53 -11.39 -4.58
N ASP A 81 3.32 -10.82 -3.69
CA ASP A 81 4.02 -9.56 -3.92
C ASP A 81 5.39 -9.76 -4.59
N SER A 82 6.06 -8.67 -4.96
CA SER A 82 7.36 -8.73 -5.64
C SER A 82 8.52 -9.25 -4.77
N HIS A 83 8.30 -9.41 -3.47
CA HIS A 83 9.28 -10.01 -2.55
C HIS A 83 9.06 -11.52 -2.33
N GLY A 84 8.10 -12.13 -3.04
CA GLY A 84 7.70 -13.52 -2.84
C GLY A 84 6.93 -13.75 -1.55
N ASP A 85 6.30 -12.72 -1.01
CA ASP A 85 5.50 -12.79 0.21
C ASP A 85 3.99 -12.80 -0.14
N VAL A 86 3.20 -13.62 0.55
CA VAL A 86 1.74 -13.61 0.51
C VAL A 86 1.22 -13.26 1.90
N HIS A 87 0.61 -12.10 2.03
CA HIS A 87 -0.03 -11.66 3.26
C HIS A 87 -1.41 -12.31 3.35
N LEU A 88 -1.65 -13.09 4.41
CA LEU A 88 -2.91 -13.79 4.61
C LEU A 88 -3.91 -12.94 5.38
N ASP A 89 -5.21 -13.23 5.21
CA ASP A 89 -6.26 -12.55 5.95
C ASP A 89 -6.03 -12.63 7.47
N ASN A 90 -6.51 -11.61 8.17
CA ASN A 90 -6.39 -11.44 9.62
C ASN A 90 -4.97 -11.15 10.16
N LEU A 91 -3.96 -10.98 9.28
CA LEU A 91 -2.60 -10.73 9.74
C LEU A 91 -2.46 -9.45 10.59
N TRP A 92 -3.35 -8.47 10.43
CA TRP A 92 -3.32 -7.18 11.13
C TRP A 92 -4.11 -7.17 12.44
N ASN A 93 -4.96 -8.18 12.71
CA ASN A 93 -5.93 -8.16 13.82
C ASN A 93 -5.31 -7.91 15.20
N LYS A 94 -4.18 -8.52 15.48
CA LYS A 94 -3.48 -8.32 16.75
C LYS A 94 -2.78 -6.97 16.78
N SER A 95 -2.08 -6.64 15.72
CA SER A 95 -1.32 -5.39 15.62
C SER A 95 -2.22 -4.16 15.80
N LEU A 96 -3.37 -4.11 15.14
CA LEU A 96 -4.29 -2.97 15.23
C LEU A 96 -4.89 -2.77 16.63
N LYS A 97 -4.97 -3.84 17.44
CA LYS A 97 -5.38 -3.76 18.86
C LYS A 97 -4.28 -3.22 19.76
N GLU A 98 -3.02 -3.51 19.43
CA GLU A 98 -1.84 -3.19 20.26
C GLU A 98 -1.18 -1.86 19.86
N THR A 99 -1.28 -1.46 18.59
CA THR A 99 -0.63 -0.25 18.06
C THR A 99 -1.45 0.98 18.41
N LYS A 100 -0.85 1.92 19.13
CA LYS A 100 -1.52 3.15 19.57
C LYS A 100 -1.53 4.25 18.50
N PHE A 101 -0.49 4.29 17.67
CA PHE A 101 -0.39 5.25 16.57
C PHE A 101 0.55 4.72 15.48
N VAL A 102 0.33 5.19 14.27
CA VAL A 102 1.17 4.94 13.10
C VAL A 102 1.41 6.27 12.36
N TYR A 103 2.41 6.30 11.51
CA TYR A 103 2.72 7.45 10.66
C TYR A 103 2.45 7.13 9.20
N LEU A 104 2.09 8.17 8.45
CA LEU A 104 2.24 8.19 7.01
C LEU A 104 3.46 9.04 6.67
N ASN A 105 4.42 8.49 5.93
CA ASN A 105 5.64 9.17 5.55
C ASN A 105 5.90 9.19 4.04
N ASN A 106 6.91 9.92 3.62
CA ASN A 106 7.37 10.01 2.25
C ASN A 106 8.48 8.98 2.01
N ASN A 107 8.20 7.99 1.16
CA ASN A 107 9.19 7.02 0.66
C ASN A 107 9.99 6.31 1.77
N HIS A 108 9.30 5.88 2.84
CA HIS A 108 9.89 5.17 4.00
C HIS A 108 10.98 5.94 4.76
N LYS A 109 11.11 7.23 4.53
CA LYS A 109 12.04 8.09 5.26
C LYS A 109 11.49 8.41 6.63
N ARG A 110 12.23 8.05 7.69
CA ARG A 110 11.79 8.13 9.09
C ARG A 110 12.34 9.34 9.84
N ASP A 111 12.71 10.36 9.14
CA ASP A 111 13.04 11.66 9.73
C ASP A 111 11.82 12.57 9.78
N PHE A 112 11.85 13.57 10.65
CA PHE A 112 10.74 14.49 10.87
C PHE A 112 10.34 15.29 9.62
N GLU A 113 11.29 15.54 8.72
CA GLU A 113 11.06 16.30 7.49
C GLU A 113 10.23 15.51 6.46
N ASN A 114 10.20 14.19 6.58
CA ASN A 114 9.49 13.29 5.66
C ASN A 114 8.18 12.74 6.22
N ILE A 115 7.74 13.15 7.41
CA ILE A 115 6.43 12.77 7.94
C ILE A 115 5.34 13.57 7.21
N ILE A 116 4.43 12.85 6.56
CA ILE A 116 3.25 13.41 5.88
C ILE A 116 2.12 13.62 6.89
N SER A 117 1.88 12.61 7.75
CA SER A 117 0.88 12.70 8.81
C SER A 117 1.27 11.87 10.02
N ASN A 118 1.05 12.44 11.22
CA ASN A 118 1.05 11.76 12.50
C ASN A 118 -0.36 11.60 13.09
N LYS A 119 -1.39 11.97 12.33
CA LYS A 119 -2.82 11.88 12.67
C LYS A 119 -3.47 10.82 11.79
N VAL A 120 -3.18 9.55 12.09
CA VAL A 120 -3.57 8.42 11.26
C VAL A 120 -4.42 7.45 12.06
N GLU A 121 -5.60 7.12 11.55
CA GLU A 121 -6.41 5.99 11.99
C GLU A 121 -6.17 4.81 11.05
N ALA A 122 -5.75 3.67 11.60
CA ALA A 122 -5.51 2.45 10.85
C ALA A 122 -6.58 1.40 11.13
N TYR A 123 -7.16 0.82 10.09
CA TYR A 123 -8.19 -0.23 10.20
C TYR A 123 -8.19 -1.13 8.98
N VAL A 124 -8.94 -2.24 9.04
CA VAL A 124 -9.08 -3.19 7.94
C VAL A 124 -10.47 -3.07 7.31
N VAL A 125 -10.50 -3.10 5.99
CA VAL A 125 -11.72 -3.19 5.17
C VAL A 125 -11.69 -4.49 4.39
N ASN A 126 -12.79 -5.27 4.47
CA ASN A 126 -12.99 -6.44 3.61
C ASN A 126 -13.56 -5.96 2.27
N THR A 127 -12.89 -6.25 1.17
CA THR A 127 -13.28 -5.78 -0.15
C THR A 127 -12.87 -6.78 -1.23
N THR A 128 -13.01 -6.41 -2.50
CA THR A 128 -12.55 -7.19 -3.65
C THR A 128 -11.51 -6.41 -4.43
N PHE A 129 -10.67 -7.10 -5.18
CA PHE A 129 -9.71 -6.43 -6.06
C PHE A 129 -10.42 -5.61 -7.14
N LYS A 130 -11.56 -6.05 -7.65
CA LYS A 130 -12.40 -5.28 -8.59
C LYS A 130 -12.90 -3.97 -7.98
N ALA A 131 -13.33 -3.97 -6.71
CA ALA A 131 -13.74 -2.74 -6.03
C ALA A 131 -12.55 -1.78 -5.82
N LEU A 132 -11.33 -2.30 -5.73
CA LEU A 132 -10.09 -1.52 -5.69
C LEU A 132 -9.59 -1.11 -7.10
N GLY A 133 -10.37 -1.32 -8.17
CA GLY A 133 -10.04 -0.90 -9.53
C GLY A 133 -9.15 -1.86 -10.31
N TYR A 134 -8.96 -3.10 -9.84
CA TYR A 134 -8.10 -4.09 -10.51
C TYR A 134 -8.93 -5.14 -11.27
N ASN A 135 -8.45 -5.52 -12.45
CA ASN A 135 -9.19 -6.40 -13.38
C ASN A 135 -8.94 -7.89 -13.12
N PHE A 136 -9.08 -8.34 -11.87
CA PHE A 136 -9.11 -9.75 -11.53
C PHE A 136 -10.03 -10.02 -10.34
N ASP A 137 -10.47 -11.28 -10.23
CA ASP A 137 -11.40 -11.72 -9.19
C ASP A 137 -10.65 -12.04 -7.88
N GLY A 138 -11.35 -11.87 -6.77
CA GLY A 138 -10.89 -12.26 -5.46
C GLY A 138 -11.20 -11.25 -4.38
N THR A 139 -11.23 -11.76 -3.15
CA THR A 139 -11.41 -10.95 -1.95
C THR A 139 -10.08 -10.64 -1.31
N THR A 140 -9.99 -9.50 -0.66
CA THR A 140 -8.82 -9.04 0.09
C THR A 140 -9.25 -8.33 1.36
N GLN A 141 -8.36 -8.31 2.33
CA GLN A 141 -8.41 -7.39 3.46
C GLN A 141 -7.46 -6.23 3.19
N ALA A 142 -8.01 -5.05 2.93
CA ALA A 142 -7.24 -3.84 2.75
C ALA A 142 -6.93 -3.21 4.11
N LEU A 143 -5.65 -3.02 4.44
CA LEU A 143 -5.23 -2.15 5.54
C LEU A 143 -5.36 -0.71 5.06
N VAL A 144 -6.30 0.03 5.64
CA VAL A 144 -6.59 1.43 5.28
C VAL A 144 -6.03 2.35 6.35
N PHE A 145 -5.39 3.43 5.89
CA PHE A 145 -5.04 4.58 6.72
C PHE A 145 -5.93 5.75 6.35
N ASN A 146 -6.69 6.24 7.33
CA ASN A 146 -7.32 7.55 7.28
C ASN A 146 -6.37 8.56 7.91
N ALA A 147 -5.73 9.36 7.09
CA ALA A 147 -4.73 10.33 7.49
C ALA A 147 -5.26 11.76 7.35
N ILE A 148 -5.16 12.56 8.41
CA ILE A 148 -5.36 14.02 8.33
C ILE A 148 -4.01 14.65 8.07
N ILE A 149 -3.87 15.34 6.93
CA ILE A 149 -2.64 15.99 6.50
C ILE A 149 -2.80 17.49 6.66
N ASP A 150 -1.95 18.09 7.49
CA ASP A 150 -1.87 19.53 7.64
C ASP A 150 -1.08 20.14 6.48
N GLU A 151 -1.47 21.33 5.98
CA GLU A 151 -0.70 22.02 4.94
C GLU A 151 0.71 22.36 5.41
N LYS A 152 0.83 22.77 6.68
CA LYS A 152 2.14 23.00 7.32
C LYS A 152 2.61 21.77 8.06
N SER A 153 3.90 21.51 7.99
CA SER A 153 4.52 20.37 8.66
C SER A 153 4.25 20.43 10.18
N PRO A 154 3.83 19.31 10.80
CA PRO A 154 3.62 19.28 12.26
C PRO A 154 4.92 19.41 13.07
N TYR A 155 6.07 19.35 12.42
CA TYR A 155 7.40 19.40 13.03
C TYR A 155 8.18 20.66 12.67
N ASP A 156 7.73 21.42 11.65
CA ASP A 156 8.34 22.67 11.21
C ASP A 156 7.28 23.56 10.55
N ASN A 157 6.73 24.51 11.34
CA ASN A 157 5.65 25.39 10.90
C ASN A 157 6.02 26.33 9.75
N ASP A 158 7.28 26.50 9.46
CA ASP A 158 7.76 27.31 8.35
C ASP A 158 7.81 26.52 7.05
N LYS A 159 7.73 25.19 7.13
CA LYS A 159 7.74 24.29 5.98
C LYS A 159 6.35 23.73 5.67
N LYS A 160 6.11 23.51 4.39
CA LYS A 160 4.96 22.77 3.91
C LYS A 160 5.14 21.27 4.16
N THR A 161 4.05 20.58 4.50
CA THR A 161 4.06 19.13 4.63
C THR A 161 4.45 18.46 3.30
N PRO A 162 5.35 17.47 3.31
CA PRO A 162 5.72 16.71 2.12
C PRO A 162 4.47 16.16 1.41
N LEU A 163 4.43 16.26 0.10
CA LEU A 163 3.38 15.71 -0.76
C LEU A 163 1.95 16.27 -0.52
N TYR A 164 1.77 17.32 0.30
CA TYR A 164 0.45 17.91 0.57
C TYR A 164 -0.30 18.27 -0.73
N ASP A 165 0.33 19.04 -1.63
CA ASP A 165 -0.29 19.45 -2.90
C ASP A 165 -0.51 18.27 -3.84
N ALA A 166 0.38 17.29 -3.82
CA ALA A 166 0.26 16.10 -4.65
C ALA A 166 -0.93 15.22 -4.20
N TYR A 167 -1.16 15.08 -2.89
CA TYR A 167 -2.37 14.44 -2.37
C TYR A 167 -3.62 15.25 -2.71
N LYS A 168 -3.58 16.57 -2.45
CA LYS A 168 -4.71 17.48 -2.73
C LYS A 168 -5.16 17.42 -4.20
N SER A 169 -4.22 17.26 -5.13
CA SER A 169 -4.49 17.14 -6.57
C SER A 169 -4.71 15.70 -7.06
N GLY A 170 -4.73 14.70 -6.16
CA GLY A 170 -4.98 13.31 -6.52
C GLY A 170 -3.82 12.61 -7.25
N ASN A 171 -2.61 13.15 -7.17
CA ASN A 171 -1.44 12.62 -7.88
C ASN A 171 -0.69 11.52 -7.11
N ILE A 172 -1.14 11.16 -5.90
CA ILE A 172 -0.56 10.07 -5.10
C ILE A 172 -1.51 8.89 -5.10
N ASN A 173 -1.10 7.77 -5.72
CA ASN A 173 -1.93 6.58 -5.87
C ASN A 173 -1.26 5.28 -5.42
N ASN A 174 -0.02 5.33 -4.93
CA ASN A 174 0.70 4.15 -4.47
C ASN A 174 1.20 4.32 -3.05
N HIS A 175 0.99 3.29 -2.26
CA HIS A 175 1.40 3.24 -0.87
C HIS A 175 2.12 1.94 -0.56
N SER A 176 2.78 1.93 0.57
CA SER A 176 3.54 0.79 1.06
C SER A 176 3.49 0.74 2.57
N VAL A 177 3.40 -0.47 3.12
CA VAL A 177 3.37 -0.68 4.57
C VAL A 177 4.78 -0.80 5.14
N GLU A 178 4.98 -0.25 6.34
CA GLU A 178 6.11 -0.55 7.20
C GLU A 178 5.68 -1.53 8.29
N MET A 179 6.31 -2.69 8.36
CA MET A 179 5.88 -3.76 9.24
C MET A 179 7.01 -4.64 9.73
N ARG A 180 6.74 -5.42 10.77
CA ARG A 180 7.56 -6.56 11.21
C ARG A 180 6.74 -7.82 11.16
N TYR A 181 7.28 -8.87 10.54
CA TYR A 181 6.66 -10.18 10.57
C TYR A 181 6.73 -10.79 11.98
N LYS A 182 5.63 -11.41 12.39
CA LYS A 182 5.51 -12.11 13.70
C LYS A 182 5.32 -13.59 13.52
N ASP A 183 4.50 -13.99 12.54
CA ASP A 183 4.28 -15.38 12.18
C ASP A 183 4.32 -15.54 10.67
N ILE A 184 5.27 -16.34 10.19
CA ILE A 184 5.48 -16.62 8.78
C ILE A 184 5.76 -18.10 8.56
N LEU A 185 5.34 -18.60 7.41
CA LEU A 185 5.60 -19.96 6.95
C LEU A 185 6.34 -19.91 5.62
N LEU A 186 7.25 -20.85 5.42
CA LEU A 186 7.91 -21.05 4.13
C LEU A 186 7.23 -22.22 3.39
N GLY A 187 6.62 -21.92 2.24
CA GLY A 187 6.17 -22.92 1.29
C GLY A 187 7.25 -23.15 0.23
N ILE A 188 7.53 -24.40 -0.13
CA ILE A 188 8.45 -24.78 -1.21
C ILE A 188 7.69 -25.66 -2.19
N ASN A 189 7.69 -25.31 -3.46
CA ASN A 189 7.01 -26.07 -4.53
C ASN A 189 7.89 -27.22 -5.04
N ASP A 190 8.27 -28.11 -4.13
CA ASP A 190 9.09 -29.28 -4.49
C ASP A 190 8.78 -30.47 -3.58
N LYS A 191 8.47 -31.62 -4.18
CA LYS A 191 8.12 -32.87 -3.48
C LYS A 191 9.23 -33.44 -2.60
N ARG A 192 10.48 -33.03 -2.80
CA ARG A 192 11.62 -33.41 -1.93
C ARG A 192 11.48 -32.86 -0.51
N TYR A 193 10.65 -31.80 -0.32
CA TYR A 193 10.41 -31.13 0.96
C TYR A 193 8.94 -31.23 1.34
N PRO A 194 8.43 -32.40 1.75
CA PRO A 194 7.00 -32.68 1.83
C PRO A 194 6.23 -31.74 2.79
N GLU A 195 6.81 -31.39 3.93
CA GLU A 195 6.17 -30.43 4.89
C GLU A 195 6.02 -29.03 4.28
N ASN A 196 7.07 -28.55 3.59
CA ASN A 196 7.04 -27.23 2.98
C ASN A 196 6.19 -27.22 1.71
N LYS A 197 6.11 -28.36 1.00
CA LYS A 197 5.19 -28.54 -0.14
C LYS A 197 3.74 -28.52 0.30
N GLU A 198 3.42 -29.15 1.41
CA GLU A 198 2.07 -29.09 1.99
C GLU A 198 1.69 -27.65 2.37
N ILE A 199 2.61 -26.87 2.97
CA ILE A 199 2.42 -25.46 3.25
C ILE A 199 2.16 -24.70 1.94
N PHE A 200 3.00 -24.91 0.91
CA PHE A 200 2.83 -24.26 -0.39
C PHE A 200 1.44 -24.55 -0.97
N ASP A 201 1.04 -25.82 -1.09
CA ASP A 201 -0.24 -26.23 -1.67
C ASP A 201 -1.45 -25.75 -0.87
N THR A 202 -1.28 -25.63 0.45
CA THR A 202 -2.36 -25.15 1.33
C THR A 202 -2.61 -23.65 1.15
N TYR A 203 -1.56 -22.85 1.01
CA TYR A 203 -1.68 -21.40 1.11
C TYR A 203 -1.59 -20.66 -0.23
N ILE A 204 -0.93 -21.22 -1.26
CA ILE A 204 -0.78 -20.52 -2.57
C ILE A 204 -2.12 -20.18 -3.23
N LYS A 205 -3.17 -20.96 -2.99
CA LYS A 205 -4.53 -20.71 -3.49
C LYS A 205 -5.15 -19.39 -3.01
N TYR A 206 -4.60 -18.80 -1.93
CA TYR A 206 -5.03 -17.47 -1.46
C TYR A 206 -4.41 -16.36 -2.31
N ALA A 207 -3.30 -16.56 -2.98
CA ALA A 207 -2.68 -15.58 -3.87
C ALA A 207 -3.48 -15.44 -5.17
N LYS A 208 -4.40 -14.47 -5.21
CA LYS A 208 -5.39 -14.31 -6.28
C LYS A 208 -4.81 -13.83 -7.62
N ASN A 209 -3.62 -13.27 -7.59
CA ASN A 209 -2.86 -12.87 -8.77
C ASN A 209 -1.96 -13.99 -9.34
N VAL A 210 -1.94 -15.18 -8.73
CA VAL A 210 -1.22 -16.35 -9.25
C VAL A 210 -2.13 -17.12 -10.20
N THR A 211 -1.75 -17.17 -11.47
CA THR A 211 -2.44 -17.96 -12.49
C THR A 211 -1.94 -19.42 -12.51
N PRO A 212 -2.69 -20.36 -13.11
CA PRO A 212 -2.23 -21.76 -13.27
C PRO A 212 -0.84 -21.87 -13.92
N ASP A 213 -0.56 -21.04 -14.92
CA ASP A 213 0.74 -21.06 -15.63
C ASP A 213 1.89 -20.58 -14.71
N MET A 214 1.63 -19.62 -13.82
CA MET A 214 2.63 -19.15 -12.86
C MET A 214 2.91 -20.17 -11.75
N TYR A 215 1.95 -21.03 -11.44
CA TYR A 215 2.07 -21.96 -10.30
C TYR A 215 3.31 -22.86 -10.40
N ASP A 216 3.63 -23.37 -11.60
CA ASP A 216 4.76 -24.27 -11.82
C ASP A 216 6.11 -23.52 -11.86
N GLU A 217 6.08 -22.21 -12.08
CA GLU A 217 7.27 -21.35 -12.11
C GLU A 217 7.67 -20.83 -10.71
N ILE A 218 6.76 -20.92 -9.74
CA ILE A 218 7.00 -20.45 -8.37
C ILE A 218 7.73 -21.54 -7.58
N ASP A 219 8.94 -21.25 -7.15
CA ASP A 219 9.78 -22.17 -6.39
C ASP A 219 9.47 -22.17 -4.89
N ASP A 220 9.38 -21.00 -4.30
CA ASP A 220 9.13 -20.80 -2.88
C ASP A 220 8.33 -19.52 -2.63
N VAL A 221 7.57 -19.53 -1.54
CA VAL A 221 6.72 -18.39 -1.11
C VAL A 221 6.74 -18.30 0.41
N TRP A 222 6.76 -17.09 0.90
CA TRP A 222 6.60 -16.77 2.31
C TRP A 222 5.16 -16.38 2.62
N PHE A 223 4.47 -17.19 3.39
CA PHE A 223 3.09 -16.92 3.81
C PHE A 223 3.08 -16.21 5.16
N VAL A 224 2.66 -14.95 5.19
CA VAL A 224 2.66 -14.11 6.39
C VAL A 224 1.31 -14.21 7.07
N LYS A 225 1.27 -14.87 8.24
CA LYS A 225 0.06 -15.07 9.04
C LYS A 225 -0.18 -13.96 10.05
N GLN A 226 0.89 -13.32 10.51
CA GLN A 226 0.81 -12.22 11.46
C GLN A 226 1.96 -11.23 11.24
N ALA A 227 1.60 -9.94 11.22
CA ALA A 227 2.56 -8.84 11.17
C ALA A 227 2.18 -7.74 12.16
N HIS A 228 3.17 -6.95 12.54
CA HIS A 228 3.00 -5.75 13.35
C HIS A 228 3.20 -4.52 12.45
N VAL A 229 2.13 -3.72 12.29
CA VAL A 229 2.18 -2.48 11.53
C VAL A 229 2.95 -1.41 12.32
N MET A 230 3.86 -0.72 11.67
CA MET A 230 4.68 0.33 12.24
C MET A 230 4.38 1.70 11.61
N GLY A 231 3.96 1.71 10.35
CA GLY A 231 3.64 2.90 9.58
C GLY A 231 3.26 2.56 8.15
N GLY A 232 3.11 3.60 7.36
CA GLY A 232 2.92 3.52 5.92
C GLY A 232 3.65 4.65 5.21
N ALA A 233 3.85 4.50 3.93
CA ALA A 233 4.51 5.48 3.09
C ALA A 233 3.76 5.71 1.79
N ALA A 234 3.77 6.95 1.30
CA ALA A 234 3.56 7.25 -0.10
C ALA A 234 4.83 6.87 -0.87
N VAL A 235 4.70 6.07 -1.91
CA VAL A 235 5.82 5.58 -2.72
C VAL A 235 5.51 5.70 -4.20
N LEU A 236 6.53 5.68 -5.05
CA LEU A 236 6.32 5.58 -6.50
C LEU A 236 5.88 4.16 -6.88
N HIS A 237 6.50 3.15 -6.26
CA HIS A 237 6.21 1.74 -6.51
C HIS A 237 6.37 0.95 -5.20
N GLY A 238 5.28 0.31 -4.76
CA GLY A 238 5.31 -0.62 -3.63
C GLY A 238 5.50 -2.07 -4.11
N SER A 239 5.99 -2.97 -3.26
CA SER A 239 6.05 -4.41 -3.56
C SER A 239 4.65 -5.00 -3.71
N ASN A 240 3.69 -4.49 -2.94
CA ASN A 240 2.28 -4.73 -3.10
C ASN A 240 1.72 -3.64 -4.05
N ALA A 241 1.43 -4.00 -5.29
CA ALA A 241 0.97 -3.07 -6.32
C ALA A 241 -0.51 -2.66 -6.16
N TYR A 242 -1.22 -3.21 -5.16
CA TYR A 242 -2.67 -3.05 -5.00
C TYR A 242 -2.99 -2.15 -3.80
N THR A 243 -2.43 -0.93 -3.79
CA THR A 243 -2.48 0.01 -2.67
C THR A 243 -2.89 1.43 -3.09
N PRO A 244 -4.12 1.59 -3.67
CA PRO A 244 -4.57 2.88 -4.20
C PRO A 244 -4.94 3.89 -3.11
N THR A 245 -4.99 5.17 -3.48
CA THR A 245 -5.73 6.19 -2.74
C THR A 245 -7.23 6.01 -3.00
N LEU A 246 -8.02 5.93 -1.94
CA LEU A 246 -9.48 5.73 -2.02
C LEU A 246 -10.25 7.05 -2.03
N GLU A 247 -9.78 8.03 -1.26
CA GLU A 247 -10.49 9.29 -1.07
C GLU A 247 -9.54 10.41 -0.66
N VAL A 248 -9.81 11.61 -1.18
CA VAL A 248 -9.20 12.85 -0.71
C VAL A 248 -10.32 13.85 -0.44
N GLU A 249 -10.51 14.21 0.83
CA GLU A 249 -11.49 15.20 1.26
C GLU A 249 -10.81 16.52 1.65
N GLN A 250 -11.47 17.64 1.38
CA GLN A 250 -11.00 18.99 1.71
C GLN A 250 -12.01 19.69 2.59
N SER A 251 -11.58 20.70 3.36
CA SER A 251 -12.50 21.54 4.13
C SER A 251 -13.47 22.26 3.19
N GLN A 252 -14.73 22.35 3.59
CA GLN A 252 -15.80 23.00 2.78
C GLN A 252 -15.47 24.44 2.38
N ASP A 253 -14.70 25.16 3.18
CA ASP A 253 -14.29 26.53 2.89
C ASP A 253 -13.43 26.62 1.61
N ILE A 254 -12.60 25.60 1.34
CA ILE A 254 -11.75 25.55 0.14
C ILE A 254 -12.58 25.20 -1.08
N GLN A 255 -13.57 24.30 -0.97
CA GLN A 255 -14.45 23.96 -2.10
C GLN A 255 -15.28 25.16 -2.58
N ASN A 256 -15.69 26.04 -1.66
CA ASN A 256 -16.43 27.25 -2.03
C ASN A 256 -15.55 28.32 -2.69
N SER A 257 -14.28 28.44 -2.31
CA SER A 257 -13.34 29.35 -2.97
C SER A 257 -12.92 28.89 -4.37
N GLU A 258 -12.77 27.60 -4.60
CA GLU A 258 -12.44 27.04 -5.92
C GLU A 258 -13.64 27.08 -6.89
N LYS A 259 -14.87 26.88 -6.41
CA LYS A 259 -16.10 27.08 -7.22
C LYS A 259 -16.35 28.55 -7.61
N GLY A 260 -15.84 29.50 -6.82
CA GLY A 260 -15.93 30.93 -7.11
C GLY A 260 -14.99 31.43 -8.22
N ILE A 261 -13.92 30.69 -8.51
CA ILE A 261 -12.90 31.06 -9.53
C ILE A 261 -13.26 30.55 -10.93
N HIS A 262 -14.13 29.53 -11.05
CA HIS A 262 -14.56 28.96 -12.33
C HIS A 262 -15.95 29.42 -12.82
N GLN A 263 -16.44 30.57 -12.39
CA GLN A 263 -17.46 31.28 -13.18
C GLN A 263 -16.73 32.02 -14.30
N GLU A 264 -16.43 31.31 -15.38
CA GLU A 264 -16.16 31.95 -16.68
C GLU A 264 -17.38 32.82 -16.99
N GLN A 265 -17.19 34.15 -16.93
CA GLN A 265 -18.16 35.05 -17.53
C GLN A 265 -18.25 34.70 -19.01
N PRO A 266 -19.45 34.49 -19.56
CA PRO A 266 -19.57 34.22 -20.98
C PRO A 266 -18.89 35.35 -21.74
N PHE A 267 -17.96 34.96 -22.65
CA PHE A 267 -17.19 35.86 -23.47
C PHE A 267 -18.17 36.66 -24.35
N ASP A 268 -18.34 37.95 -24.01
CA ASP A 268 -19.26 38.86 -24.71
C ASP A 268 -18.66 39.26 -26.05
N ILE A 269 -19.03 38.50 -27.11
CA ILE A 269 -18.61 38.69 -28.49
C ILE A 269 -19.04 40.08 -29.04
N GLU A 270 -20.07 40.71 -28.49
CA GLU A 270 -20.52 42.02 -28.95
C GLU A 270 -19.59 43.15 -28.55
N LYS A 271 -18.87 43.05 -27.45
CA LYS A 271 -17.85 44.03 -27.04
C LYS A 271 -16.63 44.05 -27.94
N PHE A 272 -16.33 42.95 -28.64
CA PHE A 272 -15.18 42.92 -29.58
C PHE A 272 -15.52 43.44 -30.97
N LYS A 273 -16.80 43.43 -31.39
CA LYS A 273 -17.23 43.96 -32.68
C LYS A 273 -17.09 45.49 -32.79
N ASN A 274 -17.17 46.18 -31.69
CA ASN A 274 -17.07 47.66 -31.64
C ASN A 274 -15.64 48.22 -31.55
N LEU A 275 -14.62 47.34 -31.57
CA LEU A 275 -13.20 47.73 -31.53
C LEU A 275 -12.49 47.59 -32.89
N LEU A 276 -13.22 47.12 -33.92
CA LEU A 276 -12.64 46.86 -35.27
C LEU A 276 -13.28 47.68 -36.39
N PHE A 277 -14.08 48.73 -36.07
CA PHE A 277 -14.58 49.71 -37.06
C PHE A 277 -14.46 51.13 -36.50
#